data_4ee35f0344a72a7d44c0ee1f9c3e1d56
#
_entry.id   4ee35f0344a72a7d44c0ee1f9c3e1d56
#
_cell.length_a   1.000
_cell.length_b   1.000
_cell.length_c   1.000
_cell.angle_alpha   90.00
_cell.angle_beta   90.00
_cell.angle_gamma   90.00
#
_symmetry.space_group_name_H-M   'P 1'
#
loop_
_entity.id
_entity.type
_entity.pdbx_description
1 polymer ?
#
loop_
_entity_poly.entity_id
_entity_poly.type
_entity_poly.pdbx_seq_one_letter_code
_entity_poly.pdbx_strand_id
1 'polypeptide(L)'
;ALNLNIDTVLSRDFLDFDAALPSARRRTLVVEFQTIDVFGDLGAFLFARDFLQANGHRVCLDGLDHYGLPMIDRAGLGLDLLKILWTPTMAESGRAAVLRAAVEAAGRARVILCRCDGPEAIAFGHDLGVTMFQGRAVDGLLSAQSGA
;
A
#
# COMPACT_ATOMS: atom_id res chain seq x y z
N ALA A 1 4.01 7.60 -5.55
CA ALA A 1 4.51 6.89 -4.37
C ALA A 1 6.03 6.81 -4.39
N LEU A 2 6.66 6.75 -3.21
CA LEU A 2 8.09 6.55 -3.04
C LEU A 2 8.32 5.30 -2.18
N ASN A 3 9.11 4.36 -2.69
CA ASN A 3 9.61 3.22 -1.91
C ASN A 3 10.86 3.66 -1.15
N LEU A 4 10.80 3.67 0.18
CA LEU A 4 11.89 4.07 1.04
C LEU A 4 12.04 3.07 2.20
N ASN A 5 13.25 2.94 2.72
CA ASN A 5 13.46 2.30 4.01
C ASN A 5 13.39 3.34 5.15
N ILE A 6 13.29 2.86 6.37
CA ILE A 6 13.13 3.70 7.55
C ILE A 6 14.33 4.62 7.73
N ASP A 7 15.55 4.10 7.56
CA ASP A 7 16.79 4.89 7.71
C ASP A 7 16.85 6.06 6.73
N THR A 8 16.39 5.85 5.49
CA THR A 8 16.30 6.92 4.50
C THR A 8 15.36 8.02 4.93
N VAL A 9 14.16 7.69 5.45
CA VAL A 9 13.18 8.68 5.94
C VAL A 9 13.74 9.48 7.12
N LEU A 10 14.54 8.85 7.97
CA LEU A 10 15.16 9.50 9.13
C LEU A 10 16.50 10.19 8.80
N SER A 11 16.93 10.15 7.53
CA SER A 11 18.16 10.79 7.08
C SER A 11 18.01 12.30 6.89
N ARG A 12 19.14 13.02 6.96
CA ARG A 12 19.17 14.44 6.68
C ARG A 12 18.74 14.76 5.25
N ASP A 13 19.14 13.94 4.30
CA ASP A 13 18.82 14.13 2.88
C ASP A 13 17.30 14.09 2.64
N PHE A 14 16.57 13.19 3.32
CA PHE A 14 15.13 13.17 3.23
C PHE A 14 14.47 14.37 3.91
N LEU A 15 15.01 14.84 5.04
CA LEU A 15 14.50 16.05 5.71
C LEU A 15 14.65 17.28 4.81
N ASP A 16 15.79 17.43 4.15
CA ASP A 16 16.06 18.52 3.21
C ASP A 16 15.14 18.42 1.97
N PHE A 17 14.95 17.21 1.44
CA PHE A 17 13.99 16.94 0.35
C PHE A 17 12.56 17.31 0.76
N ASP A 18 12.10 16.86 1.93
CA ASP A 18 10.75 17.15 2.43
C ASP A 18 10.53 18.64 2.62
N ALA A 19 11.50 19.34 3.19
CA ALA A 19 11.45 20.79 3.39
C ALA A 19 11.34 21.55 2.06
N ALA A 20 11.95 21.04 0.99
CA ALA A 20 11.90 21.63 -0.35
C ALA A 20 10.59 21.34 -1.12
N LEU A 21 9.76 20.38 -0.65
CA LEU A 21 8.51 20.04 -1.33
C LEU A 21 7.46 21.16 -1.18
N PRO A 22 6.79 21.56 -2.27
CA PRO A 22 5.63 22.42 -2.19
C PRO A 22 4.53 21.79 -1.30
N SER A 23 3.86 22.59 -0.49
CA SER A 23 2.82 22.10 0.46
C SER A 23 1.70 21.29 -0.23
N ALA A 24 1.35 21.65 -1.47
CA ALA A 24 0.37 20.90 -2.26
C ALA A 24 0.84 19.48 -2.62
N ARG A 25 2.16 19.28 -2.80
CA ARG A 25 2.77 17.97 -3.11
C ARG A 25 2.86 17.06 -1.89
N ARG A 26 3.05 17.59 -0.69
CA ARG A 26 3.12 16.80 0.54
C ARG A 26 1.86 15.97 0.76
N ARG A 27 0.67 16.54 0.51
CA ARG A 27 -0.62 15.84 0.67
C ARG A 27 -0.86 14.71 -0.34
N THR A 28 -0.10 14.67 -1.42
CA THR A 28 -0.24 13.66 -2.48
C THR A 28 0.84 12.57 -2.40
N LEU A 29 1.89 12.79 -1.61
CA LEU A 29 2.98 11.82 -1.49
C LEU A 29 2.55 10.66 -0.61
N VAL A 30 2.80 9.45 -1.11
CA VAL A 30 2.68 8.19 -0.37
C VAL A 30 4.08 7.60 -0.22
N VAL A 31 4.51 7.37 1.01
CA VAL A 31 5.76 6.67 1.31
C VAL A 31 5.44 5.21 1.60
N GLU A 32 6.10 4.32 0.87
CA GLU A 32 5.89 2.87 0.94
C GLU A 32 7.07 2.22 1.66
N PHE A 33 6.76 1.49 2.74
CA PHE A 33 7.71 0.69 3.48
C PHE A 33 7.47 -0.79 3.22
N GLN A 34 8.54 -1.56 3.08
CA GLN A 34 8.46 -3.01 3.00
C GLN A 34 8.15 -3.63 4.37
N THR A 35 7.40 -4.73 4.38
CA THR A 35 7.07 -5.45 5.61
C THR A 35 8.31 -5.79 6.45
N ILE A 36 9.40 -6.19 5.80
CA ILE A 36 10.64 -6.55 6.49
C ILE A 36 11.25 -5.36 7.25
N ASP A 37 11.17 -4.15 6.69
CA ASP A 37 11.70 -2.95 7.35
C ASP A 37 10.86 -2.58 8.57
N VAL A 38 9.52 -2.62 8.42
CA VAL A 38 8.58 -2.26 9.48
C VAL A 38 8.69 -3.20 10.68
N PHE A 39 8.74 -4.50 10.43
CA PHE A 39 8.82 -5.50 11.51
C PHE A 39 10.25 -5.78 11.97
N GLY A 40 11.26 -5.30 11.24
CA GLY A 40 12.65 -5.34 11.66
C GLY A 40 12.94 -4.37 12.81
N ASP A 41 12.35 -3.17 12.76
CA ASP A 41 12.43 -2.17 13.84
C ASP A 41 11.12 -1.38 13.92
N LEU A 42 10.17 -1.90 14.68
CA LEU A 42 8.86 -1.30 14.85
C LEU A 42 8.94 0.08 15.53
N GLY A 43 9.89 0.28 16.44
CA GLY A 43 10.08 1.57 17.13
C GLY A 43 10.50 2.67 16.16
N ALA A 44 11.52 2.40 15.35
CA ALA A 44 11.98 3.32 14.31
C ALA A 44 10.87 3.57 13.26
N PHE A 45 10.11 2.54 12.86
CA PHE A 45 8.98 2.70 11.97
C PHE A 45 7.92 3.64 12.53
N LEU A 46 7.49 3.45 13.78
CA LEU A 46 6.47 4.30 14.40
C LEU A 46 6.90 5.77 14.43
N PHE A 47 8.17 6.02 14.72
CA PHE A 47 8.74 7.37 14.72
C PHE A 47 8.74 7.98 13.29
N ALA A 48 9.20 7.22 12.29
CA ALA A 48 9.21 7.66 10.88
C ALA A 48 7.78 7.93 10.37
N ARG A 49 6.83 7.04 10.70
CA ARG A 49 5.41 7.22 10.36
C ARG A 49 4.85 8.51 10.93
N ASP A 50 5.04 8.76 12.22
CA ASP A 50 4.53 9.95 12.90
C ASP A 50 5.10 11.23 12.28
N PHE A 51 6.39 11.23 11.97
CA PHE A 51 7.04 12.33 11.25
C PHE A 51 6.41 12.55 9.87
N LEU A 52 6.24 11.51 9.07
CA LEU A 52 5.67 11.61 7.72
C LEU A 52 4.23 12.14 7.76
N GLN A 53 3.40 11.59 8.65
CA GLN A 53 1.99 11.98 8.76
C GLN A 53 1.83 13.40 9.30
N ALA A 54 2.69 13.83 10.23
CA ALA A 54 2.71 15.20 10.71
C ALA A 54 3.05 16.22 9.60
N ASN A 55 3.83 15.80 8.60
CA ASN A 55 4.16 16.59 7.41
C ASN A 55 3.16 16.43 6.24
N GLY A 56 2.05 15.70 6.46
CA GLY A 56 0.96 15.55 5.50
C GLY A 56 1.15 14.43 4.48
N HIS A 57 2.18 13.59 4.63
CA HIS A 57 2.38 12.41 3.81
C HIS A 57 1.50 11.25 4.25
N ARG A 58 1.22 10.33 3.34
CA ARG A 58 0.56 9.06 3.65
C ARG A 58 1.57 7.94 3.72
N VAL A 59 1.31 6.99 4.59
CA VAL A 59 2.18 5.83 4.82
C VAL A 59 1.50 4.56 4.38
N CYS A 60 2.20 3.77 3.56
CA CYS A 60 1.73 2.51 3.00
C CYS A 60 2.67 1.37 3.40
N LEU A 61 2.10 0.25 3.80
CA LEU A 61 2.83 -1.01 3.96
C LEU A 61 2.77 -1.79 2.66
N ASP A 62 3.91 -2.10 2.08
CA ASP A 62 4.05 -2.85 0.82
C ASP A 62 4.60 -4.26 1.07
N GLY A 63 4.36 -5.15 0.11
CA GLY A 63 4.90 -6.51 0.12
C GLY A 63 4.08 -7.53 0.92
N LEU A 64 2.82 -7.25 1.21
CA LEU A 64 1.93 -8.23 1.83
C LEU A 64 1.48 -9.29 0.81
N ASP A 65 1.45 -10.53 1.26
CA ASP A 65 0.81 -11.64 0.55
C ASP A 65 -0.55 -11.99 1.18
N HIS A 66 -1.18 -13.04 0.66
CA HIS A 66 -2.48 -13.50 1.16
C HIS A 66 -2.42 -14.18 2.55
N TYR A 67 -1.25 -14.49 3.07
CA TYR A 67 -1.06 -14.92 4.45
C TYR A 67 -0.84 -13.73 5.38
N GLY A 68 -0.07 -12.74 4.92
CA GLY A 68 0.27 -11.56 5.71
C GLY A 68 -0.90 -10.62 5.94
N LEU A 69 -1.75 -10.38 4.92
CA LEU A 69 -2.85 -9.43 5.04
C LEU A 69 -3.76 -9.66 6.26
N PRO A 70 -4.23 -10.89 6.57
CA PRO A 70 -5.06 -11.13 7.74
C PRO A 70 -4.36 -10.92 9.09
N MET A 71 -3.03 -10.83 9.09
CA MET A 71 -2.22 -10.66 10.30
C MET A 71 -1.95 -9.19 10.64
N ILE A 72 -2.31 -8.26 9.75
CA ILE A 72 -2.00 -6.83 9.89
C ILE A 72 -3.19 -6.08 10.48
N ASP A 73 -2.97 -5.51 11.65
CA ASP A 73 -3.85 -4.45 12.18
C ASP A 73 -3.44 -3.10 11.60
N ARG A 74 -4.02 -2.74 10.44
CA ARG A 74 -3.73 -1.49 9.77
C ARG A 74 -3.96 -0.28 10.67
N ALA A 75 -5.09 -0.26 11.38
CA ALA A 75 -5.48 0.87 12.22
C ALA A 75 -4.58 0.98 13.46
N GLY A 76 -4.26 -0.14 14.11
CA GLY A 76 -3.35 -0.17 15.25
C GLY A 76 -1.93 0.25 14.89
N LEU A 77 -1.46 -0.08 13.69
CA LEU A 77 -0.17 0.41 13.18
C LEU A 77 -0.22 1.84 12.64
N GLY A 78 -1.40 2.45 12.55
CA GLY A 78 -1.56 3.81 12.03
C GLY A 78 -1.22 3.97 10.56
N LEU A 79 -1.34 2.90 9.77
CA LEU A 79 -1.06 2.92 8.33
C LEU A 79 -2.23 3.52 7.56
N ASP A 80 -1.93 4.32 6.54
CA ASP A 80 -2.95 4.87 5.64
C ASP A 80 -3.41 3.86 4.60
N LEU A 81 -2.48 3.06 4.08
CA LEU A 81 -2.69 2.12 3.00
C LEU A 81 -1.97 0.80 3.24
N LEU A 82 -2.49 -0.28 2.65
CA LEU A 82 -1.83 -1.58 2.52
C LEU A 82 -1.74 -1.97 1.05
N LYS A 83 -0.62 -2.54 0.63
CA LYS A 83 -0.45 -3.17 -0.68
C LYS A 83 -0.33 -4.67 -0.54
N ILE A 84 -1.21 -5.39 -1.22
CA ILE A 84 -1.18 -6.85 -1.31
C ILE A 84 -0.78 -7.29 -2.72
N LEU A 85 0.16 -8.22 -2.80
CA LEU A 85 0.66 -8.74 -4.07
C LEU A 85 -0.28 -9.82 -4.60
N TRP A 86 -0.82 -9.60 -5.79
CA TRP A 86 -1.57 -10.62 -6.51
C TRP A 86 -0.66 -11.74 -6.98
N THR A 87 -1.12 -12.97 -6.78
CA THR A 87 -0.56 -14.19 -7.40
C THR A 87 -1.71 -15.14 -7.72
N PRO A 88 -1.60 -15.97 -8.77
CA PRO A 88 -2.63 -16.99 -9.08
C PRO A 88 -2.95 -17.90 -7.89
N THR A 89 -1.94 -18.25 -7.10
CA THR A 89 -2.10 -19.07 -5.88
C THR A 89 -3.00 -18.43 -4.82
N MET A 90 -3.15 -17.11 -4.85
CA MET A 90 -4.08 -16.40 -3.96
C MET A 90 -5.53 -16.85 -4.23
N ALA A 91 -5.94 -16.96 -5.50
CA ALA A 91 -7.27 -17.42 -5.88
C ALA A 91 -7.47 -18.92 -5.60
N GLU A 92 -6.41 -19.73 -5.78
CA GLU A 92 -6.44 -21.18 -5.58
C GLU A 92 -6.37 -21.60 -4.10
N SER A 93 -5.98 -20.69 -3.21
CA SER A 93 -5.70 -20.95 -1.80
C SER A 93 -6.92 -21.37 -0.97
N GLY A 94 -8.14 -21.24 -1.48
CA GLY A 94 -9.39 -21.45 -0.72
C GLY A 94 -9.61 -20.40 0.39
N ARG A 95 -8.82 -19.35 0.44
CA ARG A 95 -8.82 -18.33 1.51
C ARG A 95 -9.67 -17.09 1.21
N ALA A 96 -10.46 -17.09 0.15
CA ALA A 96 -11.23 -15.91 -0.29
C ALA A 96 -12.08 -15.29 0.84
N ALA A 97 -12.73 -16.12 1.68
CA ALA A 97 -13.51 -15.63 2.80
C ALA A 97 -12.67 -14.92 3.87
N VAL A 98 -11.49 -15.47 4.20
CA VAL A 98 -10.55 -14.86 5.15
C VAL A 98 -10.00 -13.56 4.60
N LEU A 99 -9.64 -13.54 3.32
CA LEU A 99 -9.13 -12.34 2.65
C LEU A 99 -10.19 -11.24 2.55
N ARG A 100 -11.44 -11.59 2.25
CA ARG A 100 -12.56 -10.62 2.24
C ARG A 100 -12.76 -10.00 3.61
N ALA A 101 -12.74 -10.80 4.69
CA ALA A 101 -12.84 -10.29 6.05
C ALA A 101 -11.65 -9.39 6.41
N ALA A 102 -10.44 -9.73 5.97
CA ALA A 102 -9.24 -8.91 6.20
C ALA A 102 -9.30 -7.57 5.44
N VAL A 103 -9.76 -7.56 4.18
CA VAL A 103 -9.98 -6.34 3.40
C VAL A 103 -11.03 -5.44 4.07
N GLU A 104 -12.13 -6.03 4.55
CA GLU A 104 -13.15 -5.28 5.29
C GLU A 104 -12.60 -4.66 6.57
N ALA A 105 -11.87 -5.43 7.38
CA ALA A 105 -11.25 -4.96 8.62
C ALA A 105 -10.20 -3.87 8.38
N ALA A 106 -9.40 -4.00 7.32
CA ALA A 106 -8.43 -2.97 6.92
C ALA A 106 -9.08 -1.70 6.36
N GLY A 107 -10.31 -1.81 5.86
CA GLY A 107 -11.02 -0.77 5.11
C GLY A 107 -10.83 -0.93 3.60
N ARG A 108 -11.92 -1.19 2.87
CA ARG A 108 -11.89 -1.47 1.41
C ARG A 108 -11.15 -0.42 0.58
N ALA A 109 -11.31 0.86 0.93
CA ALA A 109 -10.63 1.98 0.28
C ALA A 109 -9.20 2.22 0.80
N ARG A 110 -8.65 1.28 1.55
CA ARG A 110 -7.30 1.35 2.13
C ARG A 110 -6.40 0.21 1.68
N VAL A 111 -6.93 -0.71 0.87
CA VAL A 111 -6.18 -1.86 0.34
C VAL A 111 -5.99 -1.69 -1.16
N ILE A 112 -4.75 -1.84 -1.62
CA ILE A 112 -4.35 -1.80 -3.03
C ILE A 112 -3.94 -3.21 -3.43
N LEU A 113 -4.58 -3.78 -4.45
CA LEU A 113 -4.12 -5.02 -5.07
C LEU A 113 -3.12 -4.69 -6.18
N CYS A 114 -1.88 -5.19 -6.03
CA CYS A 114 -0.78 -4.92 -6.93
C CYS A 114 -0.50 -6.11 -7.86
N ARG A 115 0.26 -5.87 -8.94
CA ARG A 115 0.56 -6.86 -9.99
C ARG A 115 -0.69 -7.34 -10.71
N CYS A 116 -1.68 -6.48 -10.87
CA CYS A 116 -2.88 -6.77 -11.67
C CYS A 116 -2.54 -6.64 -13.16
N ASP A 117 -1.84 -7.65 -13.68
CA ASP A 117 -1.35 -7.66 -15.06
C ASP A 117 -2.35 -8.33 -16.03
N GLY A 118 -3.38 -8.97 -15.50
CA GLY A 118 -4.48 -9.59 -16.24
C GLY A 118 -5.85 -9.29 -15.60
N PRO A 119 -6.94 -9.56 -16.33
CA PRO A 119 -8.31 -9.29 -15.86
C PRO A 119 -8.73 -10.17 -14.68
N GLU A 120 -8.14 -11.35 -14.53
CA GLU A 120 -8.40 -12.28 -13.42
C GLU A 120 -8.06 -11.69 -12.06
N ALA A 121 -6.95 -10.93 -11.98
CA ALA A 121 -6.54 -10.24 -10.77
C ALA A 121 -7.55 -9.16 -10.36
N ILE A 122 -8.05 -8.41 -11.34
CA ILE A 122 -9.05 -7.36 -11.12
C ILE A 122 -10.38 -7.96 -10.67
N ALA A 123 -10.83 -9.02 -11.35
CA ALA A 123 -12.08 -9.72 -10.99
C ALA A 123 -12.00 -10.28 -9.57
N PHE A 124 -10.91 -10.96 -9.23
CA PHE A 124 -10.71 -11.49 -7.88
C PHE A 124 -10.64 -10.39 -6.81
N GLY A 125 -9.95 -9.29 -7.09
CA GLY A 125 -9.89 -8.15 -6.18
C GLY A 125 -11.26 -7.54 -5.91
N HIS A 126 -12.10 -7.39 -6.93
CA HIS A 126 -13.49 -6.95 -6.78
C HIS A 126 -14.31 -7.90 -5.90
N ASP A 127 -14.15 -9.21 -6.08
CA ASP A 127 -14.82 -10.22 -5.24
C ASP A 127 -14.38 -10.13 -3.77
N LEU A 128 -13.15 -9.69 -3.51
CA LEU A 128 -12.66 -9.40 -2.15
C LEU A 128 -13.16 -8.06 -1.59
N GLY A 129 -13.73 -7.20 -2.43
CA GLY A 129 -14.15 -5.85 -2.06
C GLY A 129 -13.05 -4.79 -2.18
N VAL A 130 -11.92 -5.11 -2.83
CA VAL A 130 -10.85 -4.14 -3.13
C VAL A 130 -11.34 -3.15 -4.18
N THR A 131 -10.99 -1.88 -4.02
CA THR A 131 -11.39 -0.80 -4.93
C THR A 131 -10.20 -0.10 -5.59
N MET A 132 -8.97 -0.40 -5.16
CA MET A 132 -7.75 0.18 -5.70
C MET A 132 -6.86 -0.92 -6.28
N PHE A 133 -6.43 -0.72 -7.51
CA PHE A 133 -5.64 -1.69 -8.27
C PHE A 133 -4.41 -1.03 -8.89
N GLN A 134 -3.33 -1.77 -8.99
CA GLN A 134 -2.09 -1.36 -9.63
C GLN A 134 -1.53 -2.50 -10.48
N GLY A 135 -1.17 -2.22 -11.73
CA GLY A 135 -0.60 -3.19 -12.65
C GLY A 135 -0.91 -2.86 -14.10
N ARG A 136 -0.31 -3.61 -15.02
CA ARG A 136 -0.39 -3.33 -16.48
C ARG A 136 -1.82 -3.37 -17.05
N ALA A 137 -2.68 -4.23 -16.52
CA ALA A 137 -4.07 -4.27 -16.96
C ALA A 137 -4.82 -2.98 -16.60
N VAL A 138 -4.50 -2.36 -15.45
CA VAL A 138 -5.10 -1.09 -15.02
C VAL A 138 -4.59 0.05 -15.89
N ASP A 139 -3.29 0.10 -16.15
CA ASP A 139 -2.67 1.13 -17.01
C ASP A 139 -3.25 1.09 -18.43
N GLY A 140 -3.50 -0.11 -18.95
CA GLY A 140 -4.17 -0.31 -20.24
C GLY A 140 -5.60 0.25 -20.29
N LEU A 141 -6.39 0.04 -19.23
CA LEU A 141 -7.76 0.56 -19.12
C LEU A 141 -7.77 2.10 -19.04
N LEU A 142 -6.87 2.70 -18.27
CA LEU A 142 -6.76 4.15 -18.15
C LEU A 142 -6.33 4.80 -19.46
N SER A 143 -5.40 4.19 -20.20
CA SER A 143 -4.95 4.68 -21.51
C SER A 143 -6.06 4.63 -22.56
N ALA A 144 -6.91 3.58 -22.54
CA ALA A 144 -8.05 3.45 -23.44
C ALA A 144 -9.13 4.50 -23.19
N GLN A 145 -9.31 4.93 -21.95
CA GLN A 145 -10.29 5.99 -21.59
C GLN A 145 -9.77 7.41 -21.92
N SER A 146 -8.46 7.60 -21.96
CA SER A 146 -7.84 8.91 -22.26
C SER A 146 -7.71 9.20 -23.77
N GLY A 147 -7.95 8.20 -24.62
CA GLY A 147 -7.87 8.29 -26.08
C GLY A 147 -9.22 8.34 -26.80
N ALA A 148 -10.33 8.42 -26.06
CA ALA A 148 -11.70 8.64 -26.55
C ALA A 148 -12.15 10.05 -26.16
#